data_c9cbf831e04d4f4e969aa065240c5dc1
#
_entry.id   c9cbf831e04d4f4e969aa065240c5dc1
#
_cell.length_a   1.000
_cell.length_b   1.000
_cell.length_c   1.000
_cell.angle_alpha   90.00
_cell.angle_beta   90.00
_cell.angle_gamma   90.00
#
_symmetry.space_group_name_H-M   'P 1'
#
loop_
_entity.id
_entity.type
_entity.pdbx_description
1 polymer ?
#
loop_
_entity_poly.entity_id
_entity_poly.type
_entity_poly.pdbx_seq_one_letter_code
_entity_poly.pdbx_strand_id
1 'polypeptide(L)'
;MPSRAEITYFGAGPAALPTDVLETAAQALLDFNGTGLGIAEHSHRSELATNIINEAKADLASYLDIPAGDYEVIFMQAGGTGEFAASVYNLVGAWVARQHAAILKELGSSDEAAVVAALRERVEKDLKVDYIVTGGWSLKAYQEAVRLLGPEYVNLAADARTINDGKFGKIPDQSTWKLSKDAALVYFCDNETVDGVEFPEFPSVLAPKEDGTGPIVVADMSSNILSRTVPVSNYSLLFFGAQKNLGCTGVTVAVLKKSFLPPTTTQPSPALMRKLGLPIPPIMLQYEIIAKNNSLYNTLSIFECVPPFLLWLDGSCS
;
A
#
# COMPACT_ATOMS: atom_id res chain seq x y z
N MET A 1 -19.89 -31.27 -18.04
CA MET A 1 -19.15 -30.03 -17.68
C MET A 1 -17.87 -30.53 -17.01
N PRO A 2 -16.69 -29.89 -17.26
CA PRO A 2 -15.47 -30.31 -16.60
C PRO A 2 -15.58 -30.08 -15.09
N SER A 3 -14.99 -30.97 -14.32
CA SER A 3 -14.83 -30.76 -12.88
C SER A 3 -13.74 -29.71 -12.61
N ARG A 4 -13.74 -29.12 -11.41
CA ARG A 4 -12.72 -28.13 -11.02
C ARG A 4 -11.31 -28.69 -11.13
N ALA A 5 -11.10 -29.96 -10.78
CA ALA A 5 -9.81 -30.66 -10.84
C ALA A 5 -9.27 -30.85 -12.28
N GLU A 6 -10.13 -30.80 -13.28
CA GLU A 6 -9.76 -30.95 -14.70
C GLU A 6 -9.37 -29.62 -15.37
N ILE A 7 -9.54 -28.48 -14.64
CA ILE A 7 -9.23 -27.15 -15.17
C ILE A 7 -7.80 -26.76 -14.81
N THR A 8 -6.97 -26.58 -15.84
CA THR A 8 -5.67 -25.93 -15.70
C THR A 8 -5.86 -24.42 -15.96
N TYR A 9 -5.69 -23.60 -14.92
CA TYR A 9 -5.96 -22.17 -14.99
C TYR A 9 -4.68 -21.35 -14.83
N PHE A 10 -4.35 -20.56 -15.85
CA PHE A 10 -3.25 -19.62 -15.90
C PHE A 10 -3.73 -18.24 -16.36
N GLY A 11 -4.89 -17.79 -15.87
CA GLY A 11 -5.41 -16.46 -16.17
C GLY A 11 -4.52 -15.36 -15.57
N ALA A 12 -4.40 -14.24 -16.30
CA ALA A 12 -3.60 -13.10 -15.84
C ALA A 12 -4.30 -12.39 -14.68
N GLY A 13 -3.71 -12.48 -13.50
CA GLY A 13 -4.12 -11.78 -12.29
C GLY A 13 -4.73 -12.71 -11.24
N PRO A 14 -6.06 -12.97 -11.23
CA PRO A 14 -6.66 -13.85 -10.21
C PRO A 14 -6.11 -15.27 -10.27
N ALA A 15 -5.74 -15.83 -9.12
CA ALA A 15 -5.33 -17.23 -8.99
C ALA A 15 -6.56 -18.14 -8.78
N ALA A 16 -6.40 -19.44 -9.06
CA ALA A 16 -7.37 -20.43 -8.65
C ALA A 16 -7.26 -20.66 -7.14
N LEU A 17 -8.33 -20.42 -6.40
CA LEU A 17 -8.37 -20.66 -4.97
C LEU A 17 -8.47 -22.17 -4.66
N PRO A 18 -7.95 -22.66 -3.53
CA PRO A 18 -8.14 -24.02 -3.09
C PRO A 18 -9.63 -24.38 -2.95
N THR A 19 -9.99 -25.62 -3.23
CA THR A 19 -11.41 -26.03 -3.23
C THR A 19 -12.01 -25.99 -1.82
N ASP A 20 -11.28 -26.43 -0.82
CA ASP A 20 -11.66 -26.41 0.60
C ASP A 20 -11.90 -25.01 1.12
N VAL A 21 -11.08 -24.04 0.72
CA VAL A 21 -11.29 -22.62 1.01
C VAL A 21 -12.62 -22.13 0.46
N LEU A 22 -12.94 -22.51 -0.78
CA LEU A 22 -14.21 -22.11 -1.42
C LEU A 22 -15.42 -22.80 -0.79
N GLU A 23 -15.29 -24.07 -0.38
CA GLU A 23 -16.35 -24.81 0.31
C GLU A 23 -16.62 -24.17 1.69
N THR A 24 -15.57 -23.85 2.45
CA THR A 24 -15.71 -23.15 3.73
C THR A 24 -16.34 -21.77 3.57
N ALA A 25 -15.92 -21.02 2.55
CA ALA A 25 -16.51 -19.72 2.23
C ALA A 25 -18.00 -19.82 1.85
N ALA A 26 -18.37 -20.83 1.05
CA ALA A 26 -19.76 -21.07 0.70
C ALA A 26 -20.61 -21.41 1.94
N GLN A 27 -20.09 -22.22 2.87
CA GLN A 27 -20.77 -22.50 4.12
C GLN A 27 -20.88 -21.25 5.00
N ALA A 28 -19.85 -20.42 5.06
CA ALA A 28 -19.87 -19.16 5.79
C ALA A 28 -20.93 -18.16 5.28
N LEU A 29 -21.30 -18.22 4.01
CA LEU A 29 -22.39 -17.41 3.44
C LEU A 29 -23.78 -17.91 3.86
N LEU A 30 -23.90 -19.17 4.22
CA LEU A 30 -25.20 -19.77 4.62
C LEU A 30 -25.39 -19.74 6.14
N ASP A 31 -24.37 -20.11 6.87
CA ASP A 31 -24.38 -20.13 8.34
C ASP A 31 -22.94 -19.99 8.86
N PHE A 32 -22.63 -18.80 9.37
CA PHE A 32 -21.31 -18.54 9.92
C PHE A 32 -21.21 -19.01 11.36
N ASN A 33 -20.41 -20.05 11.59
CA ASN A 33 -20.11 -20.61 12.92
C ASN A 33 -21.35 -21.00 13.72
N GLY A 34 -22.43 -21.49 13.08
CA GLY A 34 -23.64 -21.95 13.77
C GLY A 34 -24.50 -20.81 14.34
N THR A 35 -24.33 -19.59 13.84
CA THR A 35 -25.14 -18.43 14.27
C THR A 35 -26.57 -18.43 13.71
N GLY A 36 -26.83 -19.29 12.71
CA GLY A 36 -28.10 -19.30 11.97
C GLY A 36 -28.20 -18.19 10.92
N LEU A 37 -27.13 -17.40 10.75
CA LEU A 37 -27.01 -16.32 9.74
C LEU A 37 -25.69 -16.45 9.00
N GLY A 38 -25.71 -16.14 7.71
CA GLY A 38 -24.51 -16.03 6.89
C GLY A 38 -23.69 -14.79 7.25
N ILE A 39 -22.38 -14.83 7.00
CA ILE A 39 -21.49 -13.72 7.34
C ILE A 39 -21.87 -12.41 6.66
N ALA A 40 -22.49 -12.45 5.49
CA ALA A 40 -22.96 -11.25 4.78
C ALA A 40 -24.18 -10.58 5.43
N GLU A 41 -24.85 -11.28 6.36
CA GLU A 41 -26.02 -10.78 7.08
C GLU A 41 -25.64 -10.15 8.43
N HIS A 42 -24.39 -10.30 8.89
CA HIS A 42 -23.88 -9.69 10.10
C HIS A 42 -23.43 -8.25 9.88
N SER A 43 -23.65 -7.39 10.88
CA SER A 43 -23.12 -6.02 10.83
C SER A 43 -21.60 -6.02 10.79
N HIS A 44 -21.02 -5.25 9.85
CA HIS A 44 -19.56 -5.03 9.80
C HIS A 44 -18.98 -4.35 11.05
N ARG A 45 -19.82 -3.84 11.95
CA ARG A 45 -19.44 -3.25 13.25
C ARG A 45 -19.76 -4.14 14.44
N SER A 46 -20.15 -5.39 14.21
CA SER A 46 -20.35 -6.36 15.28
C SER A 46 -19.00 -6.80 15.88
N GLU A 47 -19.05 -7.35 17.07
CA GLU A 47 -17.90 -7.99 17.72
C GLU A 47 -17.37 -9.14 16.84
N LEU A 48 -18.25 -9.91 16.23
CA LEU A 48 -17.91 -10.99 15.29
C LEU A 48 -17.07 -10.44 14.12
N ALA A 49 -17.50 -9.36 13.47
CA ALA A 49 -16.75 -8.75 12.37
C ALA A 49 -15.40 -8.19 12.84
N THR A 50 -15.35 -7.60 14.02
CA THR A 50 -14.09 -7.12 14.61
C THR A 50 -13.11 -8.26 14.86
N ASN A 51 -13.59 -9.39 15.36
CA ASN A 51 -12.76 -10.58 15.59
C ASN A 51 -12.19 -11.14 14.28
N ILE A 52 -13.01 -11.24 13.22
CA ILE A 52 -12.57 -11.68 11.90
C ILE A 52 -11.45 -10.78 11.37
N ILE A 53 -11.61 -9.45 11.48
CA ILE A 53 -10.58 -8.51 11.00
C ILE A 53 -9.29 -8.65 11.81
N ASN A 54 -9.40 -8.79 13.12
CA ASN A 54 -8.22 -8.95 13.98
C ASN A 54 -7.47 -10.25 13.71
N GLU A 55 -8.19 -11.36 13.52
CA GLU A 55 -7.63 -12.65 13.14
C GLU A 55 -6.92 -12.55 11.78
N ALA A 56 -7.59 -12.00 10.76
CA ALA A 56 -7.02 -11.80 9.45
C ALA A 56 -5.74 -10.95 9.45
N LYS A 57 -5.69 -9.89 10.28
CA LYS A 57 -4.48 -9.07 10.46
C LYS A 57 -3.36 -9.85 11.15
N ALA A 58 -3.71 -10.65 12.17
CA ALA A 58 -2.74 -11.46 12.91
C ALA A 58 -2.11 -12.54 12.03
N ASP A 59 -2.92 -13.21 11.20
CA ASP A 59 -2.47 -14.24 10.28
C ASP A 59 -1.52 -13.66 9.22
N LEU A 60 -1.89 -12.54 8.60
CA LEU A 60 -1.01 -11.83 7.67
C LEU A 60 0.30 -11.38 8.32
N ALA A 61 0.21 -10.85 9.54
CA ALA A 61 1.39 -10.41 10.28
C ALA A 61 2.32 -11.58 10.59
N SER A 62 1.76 -12.72 10.98
CA SER A 62 2.51 -13.94 11.24
C SER A 62 3.16 -14.50 9.99
N TYR A 63 2.39 -14.61 8.89
CA TYR A 63 2.88 -15.20 7.65
C TYR A 63 3.95 -14.37 6.95
N LEU A 64 3.82 -13.06 6.99
CA LEU A 64 4.75 -12.12 6.35
C LEU A 64 5.88 -11.66 7.28
N ASP A 65 5.98 -12.22 8.49
CA ASP A 65 6.95 -11.81 9.52
C ASP A 65 6.93 -10.28 9.76
N ILE A 66 5.70 -9.69 9.82
CA ILE A 66 5.55 -8.26 10.01
C ILE A 66 5.91 -7.87 11.45
N PRO A 67 6.90 -7.00 11.68
CA PRO A 67 7.24 -6.55 13.02
C PRO A 67 6.09 -5.75 13.67
N ALA A 68 5.32 -6.37 14.54
CA ALA A 68 4.12 -5.78 15.14
C ALA A 68 4.38 -4.47 15.92
N GLY A 69 5.61 -4.27 16.43
CA GLY A 69 6.02 -3.02 17.09
C GLY A 69 6.12 -1.84 16.11
N ASP A 70 6.53 -2.11 14.88
CA ASP A 70 6.94 -1.10 13.90
C ASP A 70 5.90 -0.84 12.80
N TYR A 71 5.00 -1.79 12.55
CA TYR A 71 4.05 -1.74 11.44
C TYR A 71 2.60 -1.82 11.90
N GLU A 72 1.73 -1.21 11.13
CA GLU A 72 0.28 -1.33 11.18
C GLU A 72 -0.23 -2.01 9.91
N VAL A 73 -1.10 -2.99 10.07
CA VAL A 73 -1.83 -3.63 8.98
C VAL A 73 -3.22 -3.03 8.90
N ILE A 74 -3.58 -2.45 7.77
CA ILE A 74 -4.89 -1.86 7.55
C ILE A 74 -5.57 -2.46 6.32
N PHE A 75 -6.87 -2.66 6.42
CA PHE A 75 -7.72 -3.10 5.33
C PHE A 75 -8.51 -1.92 4.77
N MET A 76 -8.52 -1.80 3.45
CA MET A 76 -9.14 -0.70 2.74
C MET A 76 -9.96 -1.21 1.57
N GLN A 77 -10.86 -0.36 1.07
CA GLN A 77 -11.57 -0.55 -0.18
C GLN A 77 -11.03 0.42 -1.22
N ALA A 78 -9.82 0.17 -1.68
CA ALA A 78 -9.10 1.08 -2.56
C ALA A 78 -8.76 0.44 -3.92
N GLY A 79 -8.45 -0.84 -3.94
CA GLY A 79 -7.77 -1.47 -5.06
C GLY A 79 -6.39 -0.83 -5.27
N GLY A 80 -5.59 -1.35 -6.20
CA GLY A 80 -4.30 -0.74 -6.52
C GLY A 80 -4.43 0.73 -6.93
N THR A 81 -5.46 1.07 -7.70
CA THR A 81 -5.68 2.46 -8.18
C THR A 81 -5.93 3.44 -7.03
N GLY A 82 -6.71 3.04 -6.01
CA GLY A 82 -6.92 3.87 -4.83
C GLY A 82 -5.66 4.00 -3.99
N GLU A 83 -4.85 2.92 -3.90
CA GLU A 83 -3.57 2.95 -3.16
C GLU A 83 -2.50 3.80 -3.86
N PHE A 84 -2.51 3.92 -5.20
CA PHE A 84 -1.65 4.88 -5.89
C PHE A 84 -1.87 6.30 -5.36
N ALA A 85 -3.14 6.70 -5.23
CA ALA A 85 -3.49 7.99 -4.67
C ALA A 85 -3.24 8.07 -3.15
N ALA A 86 -3.63 7.04 -2.38
CA ALA A 86 -3.48 7.01 -0.93
C ALA A 86 -2.01 7.15 -0.50
N SER A 87 -1.08 6.45 -1.17
CA SER A 87 0.35 6.57 -0.89
C SER A 87 0.86 8.00 -1.09
N VAL A 88 0.47 8.66 -2.20
CA VAL A 88 0.82 10.06 -2.46
C VAL A 88 0.27 10.98 -1.38
N TYR A 89 -1.03 10.91 -1.09
CA TYR A 89 -1.67 11.78 -0.09
C TYR A 89 -1.00 11.67 1.29
N ASN A 90 -0.83 10.45 1.79
CA ASN A 90 -0.36 10.24 3.15
C ASN A 90 1.14 10.51 3.30
N LEU A 91 1.97 10.12 2.32
CA LEU A 91 3.41 10.29 2.43
C LEU A 91 3.87 11.71 2.05
N VAL A 92 3.19 12.39 1.13
CA VAL A 92 3.40 13.84 0.92
C VAL A 92 2.96 14.62 2.17
N GLY A 93 1.83 14.26 2.78
CA GLY A 93 1.42 14.83 4.06
C GLY A 93 2.46 14.63 5.17
N ALA A 94 3.01 13.44 5.29
CA ALA A 94 4.09 13.14 6.25
C ALA A 94 5.37 13.93 5.94
N TRP A 95 5.72 14.10 4.67
CA TRP A 95 6.83 14.97 4.26
C TRP A 95 6.57 16.42 4.70
N VAL A 96 5.39 16.97 4.45
CA VAL A 96 5.01 18.32 4.89
C VAL A 96 5.07 18.46 6.40
N ALA A 97 4.58 17.47 7.16
CA ALA A 97 4.65 17.48 8.62
C ALA A 97 6.11 17.54 9.12
N ARG A 98 7.01 16.76 8.51
CA ARG A 98 8.44 16.77 8.81
C ARG A 98 9.08 18.12 8.50
N GLN A 99 8.78 18.71 7.34
CA GLN A 99 9.29 20.03 6.95
C GLN A 99 8.75 21.13 7.85
N HIS A 100 7.47 21.05 8.22
CA HIS A 100 6.86 21.99 9.17
C HIS A 100 7.57 22.00 10.52
N ALA A 101 7.82 20.82 11.08
CA ALA A 101 8.57 20.70 12.34
C ALA A 101 10.00 21.27 12.24
N ALA A 102 10.69 21.03 11.12
CA ALA A 102 12.02 21.58 10.86
C ALA A 102 12.00 23.11 10.77
N ILE A 103 11.05 23.68 10.04
CA ILE A 103 10.91 25.14 9.88
C ILE A 103 10.59 25.83 11.21
N LEU A 104 9.69 25.26 12.03
CA LEU A 104 9.40 25.80 13.35
C LEU A 104 10.66 25.87 14.22
N LYS A 105 11.51 24.85 14.15
CA LYS A 105 12.79 24.82 14.87
C LYS A 105 13.79 25.84 14.31
N GLU A 106 13.87 26.01 13.01
CA GLU A 106 14.78 26.94 12.34
C GLU A 106 14.40 28.39 12.58
N LEU A 107 13.11 28.72 12.48
CA LEU A 107 12.61 30.08 12.69
C LEU A 107 12.59 30.49 14.17
N GLY A 108 12.53 29.51 15.10
CA GLY A 108 12.33 29.78 16.51
C GLY A 108 11.03 30.56 16.82
N SER A 109 10.08 30.54 15.89
CA SER A 109 8.84 31.27 15.94
C SER A 109 7.69 30.43 15.39
N SER A 110 6.49 30.62 15.93
CA SER A 110 5.24 30.02 15.47
C SER A 110 4.36 31.00 14.67
N ASP A 111 4.94 32.08 14.15
CA ASP A 111 4.19 32.98 13.25
C ASP A 111 3.71 32.23 12.02
N GLU A 112 2.42 32.05 11.92
CA GLU A 112 1.78 31.22 10.88
C GLU A 112 2.13 31.72 9.47
N ALA A 113 2.17 33.04 9.27
CA ALA A 113 2.45 33.60 7.95
C ALA A 113 3.89 33.27 7.50
N ALA A 114 4.86 33.45 8.39
CA ALA A 114 6.25 33.12 8.11
C ALA A 114 6.47 31.62 7.89
N VAL A 115 5.84 30.79 8.70
CA VAL A 115 5.92 29.31 8.57
C VAL A 115 5.32 28.84 7.25
N VAL A 116 4.14 29.35 6.86
CA VAL A 116 3.50 28.98 5.59
C VAL A 116 4.32 29.46 4.39
N ALA A 117 4.92 30.64 4.47
CA ALA A 117 5.79 31.15 3.39
C ALA A 117 7.02 30.26 3.21
N ALA A 118 7.70 29.89 4.29
CA ALA A 118 8.85 28.99 4.26
C ALA A 118 8.47 27.56 3.77
N LEU A 119 7.29 27.05 4.17
CA LEU A 119 6.80 25.75 3.69
C LEU A 119 6.52 25.78 2.18
N ARG A 120 5.92 26.85 1.66
CA ARG A 120 5.69 26.99 0.21
C ARG A 120 6.99 26.93 -0.57
N GLU A 121 7.98 27.68 -0.12
CA GLU A 121 9.32 27.66 -0.75
C GLU A 121 9.91 26.25 -0.77
N ARG A 122 9.80 25.51 0.35
CA ARG A 122 10.27 24.11 0.41
C ARG A 122 9.47 23.18 -0.50
N VAL A 123 8.15 23.32 -0.54
CA VAL A 123 7.30 22.53 -1.43
C VAL A 123 7.72 22.77 -2.88
N GLU A 124 7.84 24.02 -3.31
CA GLU A 124 8.20 24.36 -4.70
C GLU A 124 9.60 23.86 -5.08
N LYS A 125 10.56 23.91 -4.15
CA LYS A 125 11.95 23.58 -4.43
C LYS A 125 12.29 22.12 -4.22
N ASP A 126 11.84 21.52 -3.12
CA ASP A 126 12.39 20.27 -2.59
C ASP A 126 11.41 19.09 -2.65
N LEU A 127 10.07 19.33 -2.74
CA LEU A 127 9.12 18.22 -2.80
C LEU A 127 9.32 17.40 -4.07
N LYS A 128 9.63 16.12 -3.91
CA LYS A 128 9.67 15.13 -4.99
C LYS A 128 9.02 13.83 -4.55
N VAL A 129 8.40 13.16 -5.51
CA VAL A 129 8.00 11.75 -5.43
C VAL A 129 8.64 11.01 -6.60
N ASP A 130 9.33 9.92 -6.31
CA ASP A 130 10.11 9.18 -7.28
C ASP A 130 9.37 7.92 -7.74
N TYR A 131 9.41 7.64 -9.04
CA TYR A 131 8.79 6.46 -9.63
C TYR A 131 9.79 5.66 -10.45
N ILE A 132 9.80 4.34 -10.22
CA ILE A 132 10.50 3.34 -11.03
C ILE A 132 9.43 2.67 -11.91
N VAL A 133 9.44 2.99 -13.20
CA VAL A 133 8.44 2.50 -14.16
C VAL A 133 8.99 1.32 -14.93
N THR A 134 8.49 0.12 -14.60
CA THR A 134 8.91 -1.16 -15.19
C THR A 134 7.83 -1.83 -16.01
N GLY A 135 6.57 -1.34 -15.92
CA GLY A 135 5.44 -1.87 -16.66
C GLY A 135 4.22 -0.95 -16.61
N GLY A 136 3.09 -1.49 -17.01
CA GLY A 136 1.83 -0.74 -17.14
C GLY A 136 1.26 -0.29 -15.80
N TRP A 137 1.46 -1.03 -14.70
CA TRP A 137 0.93 -0.65 -13.40
C TRP A 137 1.73 0.46 -12.74
N SER A 138 3.06 0.35 -12.74
CA SER A 138 3.91 1.44 -12.25
C SER A 138 3.76 2.71 -13.09
N LEU A 139 3.50 2.59 -14.42
CA LEU A 139 3.19 3.75 -15.26
C LEU A 139 1.87 4.42 -14.83
N LYS A 140 0.83 3.66 -14.53
CA LYS A 140 -0.44 4.21 -14.04
C LYS A 140 -0.28 4.93 -12.69
N ALA A 141 0.52 4.36 -11.79
CA ALA A 141 0.82 4.99 -10.51
C ALA A 141 1.57 6.32 -10.69
N TYR A 142 2.57 6.35 -11.59
CA TYR A 142 3.26 7.58 -11.98
C TYR A 142 2.30 8.64 -12.54
N GLN A 143 1.43 8.23 -13.47
CA GLN A 143 0.43 9.13 -14.09
C GLN A 143 -0.56 9.68 -13.05
N GLU A 144 -0.96 8.87 -12.07
CA GLU A 144 -1.82 9.33 -10.98
C GLU A 144 -1.11 10.36 -10.11
N ALA A 145 0.17 10.15 -9.78
CA ALA A 145 0.95 11.14 -9.04
C ALA A 145 1.07 12.46 -9.80
N VAL A 146 1.33 12.42 -11.11
CA VAL A 146 1.36 13.60 -11.98
C VAL A 146 -0.01 14.31 -11.97
N ARG A 147 -1.10 13.56 -12.03
CA ARG A 147 -2.45 14.13 -11.98
C ARG A 147 -2.75 14.82 -10.64
N LEU A 148 -2.24 14.27 -9.54
CA LEU A 148 -2.50 14.79 -8.19
C LEU A 148 -1.63 15.99 -7.82
N LEU A 149 -0.35 15.94 -8.18
CA LEU A 149 0.65 16.90 -7.70
C LEU A 149 1.07 17.91 -8.77
N GLY A 150 1.03 17.53 -10.04
CA GLY A 150 1.70 18.24 -11.14
C GLY A 150 3.03 17.60 -11.52
N PRO A 151 3.44 17.70 -12.79
CA PRO A 151 4.65 17.03 -13.30
C PRO A 151 5.93 17.55 -12.65
N GLU A 152 5.95 18.76 -12.13
CA GLU A 152 7.10 19.39 -11.47
C GLU A 152 7.51 18.69 -10.17
N TYR A 153 6.58 17.99 -9.52
CA TYR A 153 6.83 17.27 -8.26
C TYR A 153 7.10 15.77 -8.45
N VAL A 154 6.89 15.25 -9.67
CA VAL A 154 6.98 13.81 -9.93
C VAL A 154 8.21 13.50 -10.76
N ASN A 155 9.15 12.79 -10.16
CA ASN A 155 10.39 12.38 -10.82
C ASN A 155 10.25 10.94 -11.35
N LEU A 156 10.48 10.78 -12.66
CA LEU A 156 10.62 9.48 -13.30
C LEU A 156 12.05 8.99 -13.10
N ALA A 157 12.32 8.35 -11.97
CA ALA A 157 13.66 7.96 -11.57
C ALA A 157 14.26 6.86 -12.46
N ALA A 158 13.42 5.97 -12.98
CA ALA A 158 13.79 4.99 -14.01
C ALA A 158 12.59 4.64 -14.88
N ASP A 159 12.85 4.35 -16.16
CA ASP A 159 11.84 3.93 -17.13
C ASP A 159 12.38 2.80 -18.00
N ALA A 160 11.80 1.62 -17.87
CA ALA A 160 12.18 0.41 -18.62
C ALA A 160 12.14 0.60 -20.15
N ARG A 161 11.26 1.47 -20.63
CA ARG A 161 11.11 1.74 -22.07
C ARG A 161 12.34 2.40 -22.67
N THR A 162 13.14 3.11 -21.88
CA THR A 162 14.37 3.78 -22.35
C THR A 162 15.50 2.82 -22.71
N ILE A 163 15.44 1.58 -22.19
CA ILE A 163 16.46 0.54 -22.39
C ILE A 163 15.95 -0.66 -23.21
N ASN A 164 14.71 -0.60 -23.71
CA ASN A 164 14.07 -1.72 -24.39
C ASN A 164 13.20 -1.29 -25.58
N ASP A 165 13.72 -0.39 -26.40
CA ASP A 165 13.07 0.05 -27.66
C ASP A 165 11.63 0.53 -27.47
N GLY A 166 11.36 1.26 -26.40
CA GLY A 166 10.04 1.79 -26.07
C GLY A 166 9.07 0.78 -25.46
N LYS A 167 9.52 -0.44 -25.14
CA LYS A 167 8.70 -1.53 -24.59
C LYS A 167 9.05 -1.81 -23.13
N PHE A 168 8.11 -2.36 -22.40
CA PHE A 168 8.37 -3.01 -21.10
C PHE A 168 9.02 -4.39 -21.28
N GLY A 169 9.35 -5.08 -20.18
CA GLY A 169 9.93 -6.42 -20.21
C GLY A 169 11.34 -6.51 -19.63
N LYS A 170 11.87 -5.41 -19.12
CA LYS A 170 13.20 -5.35 -18.45
C LYS A 170 13.13 -4.41 -17.24
N ILE A 171 14.04 -4.62 -16.29
CA ILE A 171 14.28 -3.70 -15.19
C ILE A 171 15.56 -2.93 -15.49
N PRO A 172 15.55 -1.58 -15.47
CA PRO A 172 16.78 -0.79 -15.63
C PRO A 172 17.78 -1.10 -14.52
N ASP A 173 19.07 -1.09 -14.86
CA ASP A 173 20.13 -1.27 -13.86
C ASP A 173 19.98 -0.22 -12.74
N GLN A 174 20.04 -0.66 -11.49
CA GLN A 174 19.83 0.19 -10.32
C GLN A 174 20.82 1.37 -10.24
N SER A 175 22.03 1.20 -10.77
CA SER A 175 23.05 2.27 -10.84
C SER A 175 22.65 3.43 -11.77
N THR A 176 21.66 3.21 -12.64
CA THR A 176 21.17 4.24 -13.58
C THR A 176 19.97 5.03 -13.03
N TRP A 177 19.43 4.63 -11.88
CA TRP A 177 18.27 5.29 -11.31
C TRP A 177 18.60 6.68 -10.79
N LYS A 178 17.78 7.66 -11.16
CA LYS A 178 17.96 9.07 -10.79
C LYS A 178 17.06 9.43 -9.62
N LEU A 179 17.39 8.91 -8.44
CA LEU A 179 16.60 9.15 -7.21
C LEU A 179 16.82 10.58 -6.69
N SER A 180 15.74 11.19 -6.22
CA SER A 180 15.76 12.47 -5.53
C SER A 180 16.33 12.32 -4.12
N LYS A 181 17.00 13.35 -3.62
CA LYS A 181 17.74 13.28 -2.34
C LYS A 181 16.84 13.05 -1.11
N ASP A 182 15.67 13.63 -1.06
CA ASP A 182 14.70 13.55 0.07
C ASP A 182 13.28 13.41 -0.48
N ALA A 183 13.08 12.44 -1.37
CA ALA A 183 11.77 12.16 -1.93
C ALA A 183 10.76 11.84 -0.82
N ALA A 184 9.55 12.36 -0.95
CA ALA A 184 8.45 12.02 -0.05
C ALA A 184 8.08 10.53 -0.14
N LEU A 185 8.34 9.90 -1.28
CA LEU A 185 8.28 8.46 -1.50
C LEU A 185 9.11 8.06 -2.73
N VAL A 186 9.54 6.80 -2.76
CA VAL A 186 10.05 6.11 -3.95
C VAL A 186 9.13 4.91 -4.21
N TYR A 187 8.45 4.91 -5.33
CA TYR A 187 7.46 3.89 -5.69
C TYR A 187 7.97 2.94 -6.77
N PHE A 188 7.66 1.66 -6.61
CA PHE A 188 7.77 0.65 -7.68
C PHE A 188 6.66 -0.39 -7.58
N CYS A 189 6.35 -1.04 -8.69
CA CYS A 189 5.50 -2.23 -8.72
C CYS A 189 6.42 -3.45 -8.69
N ASP A 190 6.32 -4.28 -7.66
CA ASP A 190 7.22 -5.41 -7.44
C ASP A 190 7.06 -6.50 -8.51
N ASN A 191 5.83 -6.67 -9.01
CA ASN A 191 5.53 -7.52 -10.17
C ASN A 191 4.50 -6.86 -11.11
N GLU A 192 4.93 -6.60 -12.33
CA GLU A 192 4.08 -6.10 -13.42
C GLU A 192 3.32 -7.26 -14.07
N THR A 193 2.08 -7.49 -13.62
CA THR A 193 1.27 -8.66 -13.97
C THR A 193 1.09 -8.86 -15.48
N VAL A 194 0.94 -7.76 -16.24
CA VAL A 194 0.66 -7.79 -17.68
C VAL A 194 1.96 -7.92 -18.46
N ASP A 195 2.99 -7.24 -18.03
CA ASP A 195 4.27 -7.15 -18.73
C ASP A 195 5.21 -8.32 -18.37
N GLY A 196 4.88 -9.09 -17.31
CA GLY A 196 5.64 -10.25 -16.87
C GLY A 196 7.02 -9.88 -16.34
N VAL A 197 7.13 -8.75 -15.64
CA VAL A 197 8.37 -8.25 -15.05
C VAL A 197 8.23 -8.25 -13.54
N GLU A 198 9.06 -9.04 -12.88
CA GLU A 198 9.14 -9.11 -11.42
C GLU A 198 10.53 -8.74 -10.93
N PHE A 199 10.61 -7.96 -9.85
CA PHE A 199 11.89 -7.73 -9.18
C PHE A 199 12.32 -9.03 -8.48
N PRO A 200 13.51 -9.57 -8.79
CA PRO A 200 13.95 -10.85 -8.21
C PRO A 200 14.20 -10.74 -6.71
N GLU A 201 14.53 -9.55 -6.23
CA GLU A 201 14.80 -9.20 -4.84
C GLU A 201 14.54 -7.71 -4.58
N PHE A 202 14.54 -7.31 -3.32
CA PHE A 202 14.43 -5.90 -2.96
C PHE A 202 15.58 -5.10 -3.58
N PRO A 203 15.31 -3.96 -4.25
CA PRO A 203 16.35 -3.16 -4.90
C PRO A 203 17.36 -2.62 -3.88
N SER A 204 18.60 -3.07 -3.97
CA SER A 204 19.65 -2.74 -2.98
C SER A 204 19.94 -1.25 -2.87
N VAL A 205 19.76 -0.49 -3.94
CA VAL A 205 19.92 0.98 -3.94
C VAL A 205 18.89 1.69 -3.05
N LEU A 206 17.78 1.03 -2.74
CA LEU A 206 16.71 1.52 -1.84
C LEU A 206 16.87 1.00 -0.41
N ALA A 207 17.88 0.19 -0.12
CA ALA A 207 18.06 -0.36 1.22
C ALA A 207 18.28 0.75 2.26
N PRO A 208 17.67 0.61 3.46
CA PRO A 208 17.94 1.52 4.55
C PRO A 208 19.43 1.45 4.92
N LYS A 209 20.00 2.58 5.31
CA LYS A 209 21.38 2.66 5.77
C LYS A 209 21.51 2.10 7.20
N GLU A 210 22.73 1.85 7.65
CA GLU A 210 23.03 1.36 9.00
C GLU A 210 22.47 2.26 10.13
N ASP A 211 22.36 3.56 9.89
CA ASP A 211 21.78 4.53 10.82
C ASP A 211 20.22 4.56 10.79
N GLY A 212 19.61 3.66 10.02
CA GLY A 212 18.15 3.57 9.85
C GLY A 212 17.55 4.62 8.92
N THR A 213 18.39 5.53 8.38
CA THR A 213 17.94 6.48 7.34
C THR A 213 17.89 5.81 5.97
N GLY A 214 17.03 6.30 5.08
CA GLY A 214 16.94 5.78 3.73
C GLY A 214 15.73 6.33 2.99
N PRO A 215 15.52 5.90 1.75
CA PRO A 215 14.33 6.26 1.00
C PRO A 215 13.04 5.78 1.68
N ILE A 216 11.97 6.54 1.51
CA ILE A 216 10.62 6.11 1.91
C ILE A 216 10.08 5.22 0.79
N VAL A 217 10.22 3.91 0.95
CA VAL A 217 9.93 2.93 -0.11
C VAL A 217 8.48 2.48 -0.08
N VAL A 218 7.82 2.58 -1.22
CA VAL A 218 6.45 2.11 -1.45
C VAL A 218 6.45 1.04 -2.53
N ALA A 219 5.86 -0.12 -2.25
CA ALA A 219 5.72 -1.18 -3.24
C ALA A 219 4.27 -1.66 -3.41
N ASP A 220 3.86 -1.82 -4.67
CA ASP A 220 2.68 -2.60 -5.04
C ASP A 220 3.08 -4.06 -5.23
N MET A 221 2.56 -4.93 -4.35
CA MET A 221 2.79 -6.37 -4.38
C MET A 221 1.51 -7.16 -4.70
N SER A 222 0.50 -6.54 -5.30
CA SER A 222 -0.81 -7.16 -5.51
C SER A 222 -0.75 -8.52 -6.21
N SER A 223 0.18 -8.72 -7.13
CA SER A 223 0.20 -9.93 -7.96
C SER A 223 1.19 -11.00 -7.51
N ASN A 224 2.12 -10.68 -6.61
CA ASN A 224 3.15 -11.60 -6.16
C ASN A 224 3.33 -11.68 -4.64
N ILE A 225 2.49 -10.99 -3.86
CA ILE A 225 2.49 -11.20 -2.40
C ILE A 225 2.26 -12.68 -2.10
N LEU A 226 2.89 -13.21 -1.05
CA LEU A 226 2.84 -14.60 -0.63
C LEU A 226 3.53 -15.62 -1.58
N SER A 227 4.09 -15.20 -2.70
CA SER A 227 4.83 -16.10 -3.60
C SER A 227 6.29 -16.30 -3.19
N ARG A 228 6.81 -15.41 -2.34
CA ARG A 228 8.17 -15.44 -1.82
C ARG A 228 8.26 -14.71 -0.48
N THR A 229 9.34 -14.92 0.26
CA THR A 229 9.63 -14.14 1.48
C THR A 229 9.84 -12.67 1.12
N VAL A 230 9.20 -11.78 1.88
CA VAL A 230 9.28 -10.34 1.71
C VAL A 230 10.04 -9.73 2.89
N PRO A 231 11.14 -8.99 2.67
CA PRO A 231 11.85 -8.29 3.73
C PRO A 231 11.07 -7.02 4.15
N VAL A 232 9.97 -7.20 4.90
CA VAL A 232 9.01 -6.12 5.24
C VAL A 232 9.70 -4.90 5.86
N SER A 233 10.75 -5.10 6.65
CA SER A 233 11.52 -4.02 7.30
C SER A 233 12.14 -3.02 6.32
N ASN A 234 12.36 -3.40 5.06
CA ASN A 234 12.90 -2.53 4.03
C ASN A 234 11.88 -1.54 3.44
N TYR A 235 10.58 -1.79 3.66
CA TYR A 235 9.51 -0.97 3.10
C TYR A 235 8.95 0.00 4.13
N SER A 236 8.61 1.19 3.68
CA SER A 236 7.85 2.16 4.47
C SER A 236 6.34 1.91 4.38
N LEU A 237 5.92 1.46 3.22
CA LEU A 237 4.58 1.03 2.88
C LEU A 237 4.68 -0.07 1.82
N LEU A 238 4.03 -1.19 2.05
CA LEU A 238 3.70 -2.12 0.98
C LEU A 238 2.18 -2.33 0.96
N PHE A 239 1.62 -2.47 -0.22
CA PHE A 239 0.20 -2.72 -0.35
C PHE A 239 -0.08 -3.79 -1.41
N PHE A 240 -1.23 -4.42 -1.30
CA PHE A 240 -1.67 -5.44 -2.24
C PHE A 240 -3.18 -5.59 -2.25
N GLY A 241 -3.74 -5.66 -3.45
CA GLY A 241 -5.14 -6.03 -3.63
C GLY A 241 -5.34 -7.53 -3.46
N ALA A 242 -6.38 -7.93 -2.73
CA ALA A 242 -6.63 -9.34 -2.44
C ALA A 242 -7.04 -10.18 -3.66
N GLN A 243 -7.51 -9.56 -4.73
CA GLN A 243 -8.09 -10.24 -5.91
C GLN A 243 -7.13 -11.08 -6.74
N LYS A 244 -5.83 -11.07 -6.43
CA LYS A 244 -4.83 -11.82 -7.18
C LYS A 244 -4.31 -13.00 -6.35
N ASN A 245 -3.14 -12.86 -5.73
CA ASN A 245 -2.49 -13.97 -5.05
C ASN A 245 -2.92 -14.19 -3.59
N LEU A 246 -3.58 -13.19 -2.97
CA LEU A 246 -4.07 -13.33 -1.60
C LEU A 246 -5.41 -14.07 -1.51
N GLY A 247 -6.36 -13.77 -2.40
CA GLY A 247 -7.71 -14.32 -2.28
C GLY A 247 -8.67 -13.78 -3.33
N CYS A 248 -9.78 -13.18 -2.90
CA CYS A 248 -10.81 -12.62 -3.78
C CYS A 248 -10.82 -11.09 -3.78
N THR A 249 -11.60 -10.52 -4.71
CA THR A 249 -11.78 -9.06 -4.81
C THR A 249 -12.55 -8.50 -3.61
N GLY A 250 -12.28 -7.24 -3.22
CA GLY A 250 -13.06 -6.49 -2.24
C GLY A 250 -12.20 -5.80 -1.18
N VAL A 251 -11.06 -6.39 -0.82
CA VAL A 251 -10.13 -5.84 0.18
C VAL A 251 -8.80 -5.49 -0.45
N THR A 252 -8.25 -4.38 -0.01
CA THR A 252 -6.86 -3.98 -0.25
C THR A 252 -6.15 -3.88 1.09
N VAL A 253 -5.01 -4.50 1.19
CA VAL A 253 -4.19 -4.48 2.40
C VAL A 253 -3.07 -3.47 2.23
N ALA A 254 -2.87 -2.63 3.23
CA ALA A 254 -1.68 -1.79 3.34
C ALA A 254 -0.94 -2.10 4.65
N VAL A 255 0.36 -2.34 4.54
CA VAL A 255 1.27 -2.56 5.66
C VAL A 255 2.17 -1.35 5.74
N LEU A 256 1.96 -0.53 6.76
CA LEU A 256 2.54 0.80 6.90
C LEU A 256 3.40 0.90 8.15
N LYS A 257 4.58 1.50 8.05
CA LYS A 257 5.38 1.84 9.24
C LYS A 257 4.60 2.76 10.17
N LYS A 258 4.51 2.40 11.46
CA LYS A 258 3.84 3.21 12.49
C LYS A 258 4.44 4.60 12.66
N SER A 259 5.69 4.80 12.21
CA SER A 259 6.33 6.12 12.20
C SER A 259 5.59 7.15 11.33
N PHE A 260 4.74 6.72 10.38
CA PHE A 260 3.89 7.60 9.58
C PHE A 260 2.50 7.85 10.19
N LEU A 261 2.24 7.31 11.37
CA LEU A 261 1.00 7.46 12.12
C LEU A 261 1.24 8.21 13.43
N PRO A 262 0.18 8.80 14.04
CA PRO A 262 0.29 9.35 15.39
C PRO A 262 0.71 8.28 16.42
N PRO A 263 1.45 8.67 17.47
CA PRO A 263 1.86 10.03 17.82
C PRO A 263 3.11 10.52 17.08
N THR A 264 3.81 9.68 16.31
CA THR A 264 5.10 10.04 15.67
C THR A 264 4.90 11.06 14.56
N THR A 265 3.95 10.82 13.66
CA THR A 265 3.60 11.74 12.57
C THR A 265 2.11 12.07 12.64
N THR A 266 1.79 13.35 12.81
CA THR A 266 0.42 13.86 12.67
C THR A 266 0.28 14.52 11.31
N GLN A 267 -0.73 14.10 10.54
CA GLN A 267 -0.99 14.66 9.21
C GLN A 267 -1.30 16.16 9.29
N PRO A 268 -0.83 16.98 8.34
CA PRO A 268 -1.15 18.40 8.28
C PRO A 268 -2.66 18.62 8.15
N SER A 269 -3.15 19.73 8.72
CA SER A 269 -4.55 20.07 8.57
C SER A 269 -4.93 20.31 7.11
N PRO A 270 -6.17 20.02 6.70
CA PRO A 270 -6.66 20.36 5.35
C PRO A 270 -6.50 21.84 5.02
N ALA A 271 -6.58 22.74 6.01
CA ALA A 271 -6.38 24.15 5.82
C ALA A 271 -4.94 24.49 5.42
N LEU A 272 -3.96 23.84 6.07
CA LEU A 272 -2.54 24.01 5.71
C LEU A 272 -2.26 23.46 4.31
N MET A 273 -2.74 22.25 4.00
CA MET A 273 -2.54 21.66 2.67
C MET A 273 -3.09 22.54 1.54
N ARG A 274 -4.28 23.15 1.74
CA ARG A 274 -4.82 24.16 0.78
C ARG A 274 -3.91 25.38 0.65
N LYS A 275 -3.37 25.89 1.75
CA LYS A 275 -2.43 27.03 1.70
C LYS A 275 -1.16 26.69 0.92
N LEU A 276 -0.75 25.45 0.90
CA LEU A 276 0.42 24.97 0.16
C LEU A 276 0.10 24.57 -1.29
N GLY A 277 -1.16 24.60 -1.71
CA GLY A 277 -1.57 24.13 -3.04
C GLY A 277 -1.48 22.60 -3.22
N LEU A 278 -1.42 21.84 -2.12
CA LEU A 278 -1.29 20.40 -2.14
C LEU A 278 -2.65 19.70 -2.00
N PRO A 279 -2.79 18.50 -2.55
CA PRO A 279 -4.04 17.76 -2.54
C PRO A 279 -4.42 17.30 -1.13
N ILE A 280 -5.74 17.20 -0.88
CA ILE A 280 -6.32 16.74 0.37
C ILE A 280 -6.96 15.39 0.10
N PRO A 281 -6.59 14.34 0.86
CA PRO A 281 -7.16 13.01 0.66
C PRO A 281 -8.67 12.97 0.97
N PRO A 282 -9.44 12.18 0.22
CA PRO A 282 -10.71 11.67 0.73
C PRO A 282 -10.48 10.97 2.07
N ILE A 283 -11.40 11.14 3.02
CA ILE A 283 -11.24 10.61 4.38
C ILE A 283 -11.00 9.09 4.39
N MET A 284 -11.60 8.36 3.46
CA MET A 284 -11.45 6.92 3.31
C MET A 284 -10.07 6.46 2.80
N LEU A 285 -9.23 7.38 2.35
CA LEU A 285 -7.85 7.11 1.94
C LEU A 285 -6.82 7.66 2.93
N GLN A 286 -7.25 8.13 4.11
CA GLN A 286 -6.36 8.59 5.18
C GLN A 286 -5.98 7.42 6.07
N TYR A 287 -4.74 6.95 5.99
CA TYR A 287 -4.25 5.80 6.76
C TYR A 287 -4.45 5.97 8.26
N GLU A 288 -4.22 7.17 8.81
CA GLU A 288 -4.46 7.48 10.22
C GLU A 288 -5.92 7.19 10.63
N ILE A 289 -6.88 7.61 9.82
CA ILE A 289 -8.31 7.42 10.12
C ILE A 289 -8.68 5.93 10.04
N ILE A 290 -8.17 5.24 9.03
CA ILE A 290 -8.44 3.81 8.85
C ILE A 290 -7.82 3.00 10.00
N ALA A 291 -6.56 3.27 10.34
CA ALA A 291 -5.85 2.60 11.45
C ALA A 291 -6.56 2.82 12.79
N LYS A 292 -6.88 4.07 13.13
CA LYS A 292 -7.57 4.45 14.38
C LYS A 292 -8.92 3.73 14.57
N ASN A 293 -9.59 3.39 13.48
CA ASN A 293 -10.90 2.73 13.48
C ASN A 293 -10.79 1.22 13.16
N ASN A 294 -9.64 0.61 13.34
CA ASN A 294 -9.41 -0.80 13.05
C ASN A 294 -9.93 -1.24 11.67
N SER A 295 -9.71 -0.43 10.64
CA SER A 295 -10.19 -0.61 9.26
C SER A 295 -11.72 -0.49 9.07
N LEU A 296 -12.48 -0.14 10.11
CA LEU A 296 -13.95 -0.09 10.11
C LEU A 296 -14.54 1.32 9.99
N TYR A 297 -13.73 2.32 9.63
CA TYR A 297 -14.25 3.67 9.38
C TYR A 297 -15.25 3.67 8.22
N ASN A 298 -14.86 3.06 7.10
CA ASN A 298 -15.74 2.76 5.99
C ASN A 298 -16.37 1.37 6.17
N THR A 299 -17.48 1.08 5.49
CA THR A 299 -18.09 -0.25 5.48
C THR A 299 -17.21 -1.22 4.70
N LEU A 300 -16.43 -2.01 5.43
CA LEU A 300 -15.58 -3.06 4.85
C LEU A 300 -16.43 -4.30 4.56
N SER A 301 -16.16 -4.99 3.48
CA SER A 301 -16.72 -6.30 3.22
C SER A 301 -16.04 -7.33 4.14
N ILE A 302 -16.79 -7.81 5.12
CA ILE A 302 -16.28 -8.76 6.12
C ILE A 302 -16.10 -10.15 5.51
N PHE A 303 -16.90 -10.50 4.52
CA PHE A 303 -16.80 -11.78 3.83
C PHE A 303 -15.40 -12.02 3.24
N GLU A 304 -14.79 -11.01 2.63
CA GLU A 304 -13.46 -11.12 2.06
C GLU A 304 -12.34 -11.17 3.13
N CYS A 305 -12.67 -10.84 4.37
CA CYS A 305 -11.75 -10.95 5.51
C CYS A 305 -11.89 -12.27 6.27
N VAL A 306 -12.86 -13.12 5.92
CA VAL A 306 -13.07 -14.41 6.61
C VAL A 306 -11.82 -15.29 6.46
N PRO A 307 -11.32 -15.89 7.56
CA PRO A 307 -10.11 -16.68 7.56
C PRO A 307 -9.93 -17.73 6.46
N PRO A 308 -10.98 -18.39 5.89
CA PRO A 308 -10.77 -19.29 4.77
C PRO A 308 -10.08 -18.67 3.56
N PHE A 309 -10.23 -17.36 3.33
CA PHE A 309 -9.49 -16.65 2.28
C PHE A 309 -8.05 -16.35 2.70
N LEU A 310 -7.73 -16.43 3.99
CA LEU A 310 -6.42 -16.19 4.59
C LEU A 310 -5.79 -17.46 5.18
N LEU A 311 -6.56 -18.52 5.45
CA LEU A 311 -6.10 -19.80 5.98
C LEU A 311 -5.18 -20.61 5.03
N TRP A 312 -4.98 -20.13 3.83
CA TRP A 312 -3.91 -20.64 2.98
C TRP A 312 -2.53 -20.42 3.62
N LEU A 313 -2.49 -19.61 4.67
CA LEU A 313 -1.27 -19.15 5.33
C LEU A 313 -0.78 -20.08 6.44
N ASP A 314 -1.60 -20.99 6.98
CA ASP A 314 -1.21 -21.82 8.12
C ASP A 314 -0.41 -23.09 7.79
N GLY A 315 -0.16 -23.34 6.49
CA GLY A 315 0.65 -24.50 6.05
C GLY A 315 0.01 -25.86 6.33
N SER A 316 -1.26 -25.92 6.73
CA SER A 316 -1.96 -27.16 7.05
C SER A 316 -2.48 -27.92 5.82
N CYS A 317 -2.33 -27.37 4.63
CA CYS A 317 -2.51 -28.08 3.36
C CYS A 317 -1.18 -28.74 2.93
N SER A 318 -0.93 -29.92 3.43
CA SER A 318 0.10 -30.86 2.93
C SER A 318 -0.46 -31.70 1.79
#